data_27f75b66a85e5088fcbd010490cb69f2
#
_entry.id   27f75b66a85e5088fcbd010490cb69f2
#
_cell.length_a   1.000
_cell.length_b   1.000
_cell.length_c   1.000
_cell.angle_alpha   90.00
_cell.angle_beta   90.00
_cell.angle_gamma   90.00
#
_symmetry.space_group_name_H-M   'P 1'
#
loop_
_entity.id
_entity.type
_entity.pdbx_description
1 polymer ?
#
loop_
_entity_poly.entity_id
_entity_poly.type
_entity_poly.pdbx_seq_one_letter_code
_entity_poly.pdbx_strand_id
1 'polypeptide(L)'
;TALSNWFVQVVTDKVAELSGKKIDVGICNHGGIRTDMPKGNVILDDILSMFPFKNNLVYIEHKGSTLRGIFEWMASTRVQPIGGVEMVVQDGKLESLLIGGEPLDDDKVYVVATNSFLLNGGDGFFLAKDAVDMKIYDELVLDAMLESIRKFTAQGRPFEYKLDSRVNIKK
;
A
#
# COMPACT_ATOMS: atom_id res chain seq x y z
N THR A 1 -7.36 3.60 8.10
CA THR A 1 -8.80 3.72 7.75
C THR A 1 -9.20 2.62 6.78
N ALA A 2 -10.51 2.34 6.68
CA ALA A 2 -11.01 1.38 5.69
C ALA A 2 -10.70 1.84 4.26
N LEU A 3 -10.77 3.14 3.98
CA LEU A 3 -10.40 3.73 2.68
C LEU A 3 -8.92 3.50 2.35
N SER A 4 -8.01 3.68 3.31
CA SER A 4 -6.58 3.42 3.09
C SER A 4 -6.28 1.92 2.92
N ASN A 5 -7.05 1.03 3.57
CA ASN A 5 -6.93 -0.41 3.36
C ASN A 5 -7.34 -0.81 1.93
N TRP A 6 -8.44 -0.24 1.42
CA TRP A 6 -8.85 -0.44 0.04
C TRP A 6 -7.81 0.12 -0.95
N PHE A 7 -7.30 1.33 -0.70
CA PHE A 7 -6.27 1.94 -1.54
C PHE A 7 -5.05 1.02 -1.71
N VAL A 8 -4.46 0.56 -0.60
CA VAL A 8 -3.29 -0.31 -0.67
C VAL A 8 -3.62 -1.67 -1.28
N GLN A 9 -4.83 -2.20 -1.07
CA GLN A 9 -5.27 -3.45 -1.67
C GLN A 9 -5.34 -3.34 -3.20
N VAL A 10 -5.93 -2.26 -3.73
CA VAL A 10 -6.01 -2.03 -5.19
C VAL A 10 -4.62 -1.95 -5.82
N VAL A 11 -3.70 -1.21 -5.19
CA VAL A 11 -2.30 -1.13 -5.65
C VAL A 11 -1.65 -2.51 -5.65
N THR A 12 -1.83 -3.28 -4.58
CA THR A 12 -1.28 -4.64 -4.44
C THR A 12 -1.83 -5.58 -5.51
N ASP A 13 -3.14 -5.61 -5.70
CA ASP A 13 -3.81 -6.49 -6.67
C ASP A 13 -3.38 -6.14 -8.10
N LYS A 14 -3.30 -4.84 -8.43
CA LYS A 14 -2.90 -4.42 -9.77
C LYS A 14 -1.43 -4.72 -10.08
N VAL A 15 -0.54 -4.51 -9.11
CA VAL A 15 0.88 -4.89 -9.28
C VAL A 15 1.03 -6.41 -9.38
N ALA A 16 0.24 -7.20 -8.65
CA ALA A 16 0.21 -8.66 -8.81
C ALA A 16 -0.22 -9.07 -10.21
N GLU A 17 -1.27 -8.44 -10.76
CA GLU A 17 -1.75 -8.67 -12.14
C GLU A 17 -0.65 -8.34 -13.17
N LEU A 18 -0.02 -7.16 -13.06
CA LEU A 18 1.00 -6.69 -13.99
C LEU A 18 2.32 -7.48 -13.92
N SER A 19 2.69 -7.95 -12.74
CA SER A 19 3.94 -8.71 -12.53
C SER A 19 3.79 -10.20 -12.79
N GLY A 20 2.57 -10.73 -12.67
CA GLY A 20 2.31 -12.18 -12.63
C GLY A 20 2.85 -12.85 -11.36
N LYS A 21 3.25 -12.10 -10.35
CA LYS A 21 3.83 -12.59 -9.09
C LYS A 21 2.88 -12.33 -7.91
N LYS A 22 2.97 -13.21 -6.90
CA LYS A 22 2.34 -12.95 -5.61
C LYS A 22 3.05 -11.76 -4.95
N ILE A 23 2.26 -10.81 -4.46
CA ILE A 23 2.76 -9.70 -3.66
C ILE A 23 2.66 -10.08 -2.18
N ASP A 24 3.73 -9.90 -1.45
CA ASP A 24 3.79 -10.20 -0.01
C ASP A 24 3.38 -8.98 0.82
N VAL A 25 3.77 -7.78 0.38
CA VAL A 25 3.59 -6.52 1.13
C VAL A 25 3.09 -5.41 0.20
N GLY A 26 2.09 -4.66 0.63
CA GLY A 26 1.70 -3.39 0.03
C GLY A 26 2.17 -2.23 0.90
N ILE A 27 2.76 -1.19 0.32
CA ILE A 27 3.11 0.06 1.01
C ILE A 27 2.65 1.24 0.17
N CYS A 28 1.73 2.05 0.72
CA CYS A 28 1.28 3.29 0.12
C CYS A 28 1.43 4.44 1.13
N ASN A 29 1.09 5.65 0.74
CA ASN A 29 1.16 6.81 1.63
C ASN A 29 -0.23 7.43 1.86
N HIS A 30 -0.47 7.91 3.07
CA HIS A 30 -1.73 8.60 3.40
C HIS A 30 -1.96 9.82 2.53
N GLY A 31 -0.89 10.55 2.19
CA GLY A 31 -0.94 11.72 1.31
C GLY A 31 -1.42 11.42 -0.11
N GLY A 32 -1.41 10.15 -0.53
CA GLY A 32 -1.97 9.68 -1.79
C GLY A 32 -3.49 9.80 -1.88
N ILE A 33 -4.20 9.85 -0.73
CA ILE A 33 -5.64 10.06 -0.62
C ILE A 33 -5.88 11.49 -0.14
N ARG A 34 -6.47 12.35 -0.97
CA ARG A 34 -6.64 13.78 -0.69
C ARG A 34 -8.00 14.15 -0.10
N THR A 35 -9.02 13.37 -0.39
CA THR A 35 -10.39 13.57 0.12
C THR A 35 -11.03 12.24 0.46
N ASP A 36 -12.02 12.26 1.33
CA ASP A 36 -12.82 11.08 1.64
C ASP A 36 -13.75 10.71 0.46
N MET A 37 -14.11 9.44 0.38
CA MET A 37 -15.12 8.97 -0.58
C MET A 37 -16.49 9.52 -0.18
N PRO A 38 -17.23 10.20 -1.08
CA PRO A 38 -18.56 10.70 -0.77
C PRO A 38 -19.56 9.54 -0.59
N LYS A 39 -20.64 9.81 0.15
CA LYS A 39 -21.76 8.87 0.27
C LYS A 39 -22.68 9.00 -0.93
N GLY A 40 -23.25 7.89 -1.38
CA GLY A 40 -24.21 7.86 -2.49
C GLY A 40 -23.54 7.62 -3.83
N ASN A 41 -23.98 8.32 -4.87
CA ASN A 41 -23.40 8.16 -6.21
C ASN A 41 -22.04 8.84 -6.27
N VAL A 42 -21.04 8.06 -6.66
CA VAL A 42 -19.66 8.52 -6.87
C VAL A 42 -19.47 8.82 -8.34
N ILE A 43 -19.02 10.02 -8.66
CA ILE A 43 -18.73 10.46 -10.03
C ILE A 43 -17.22 10.47 -10.29
N LEU A 44 -16.83 10.60 -11.55
CA LEU A 44 -15.41 10.59 -11.95
C LEU A 44 -14.61 11.69 -11.24
N ASP A 45 -15.17 12.89 -11.11
CA ASP A 45 -14.49 14.03 -10.47
C ASP A 45 -14.20 13.77 -8.99
N ASP A 46 -15.02 12.98 -8.29
CA ASP A 46 -14.74 12.58 -6.91
C ASP A 46 -13.46 11.76 -6.86
N ILE A 47 -13.30 10.78 -7.77
CA ILE A 47 -12.12 9.92 -7.81
C ILE A 47 -10.87 10.69 -8.22
N LEU A 48 -10.98 11.60 -9.19
CA LEU A 48 -9.89 12.49 -9.60
C LEU A 48 -9.45 13.40 -8.44
N SER A 49 -10.41 13.86 -7.64
CA SER A 49 -10.12 14.67 -6.43
C SER A 49 -9.49 13.85 -5.30
N MET A 50 -9.84 12.57 -5.18
CA MET A 50 -9.27 11.66 -4.18
C MET A 50 -7.82 11.29 -4.52
N PHE A 51 -7.51 11.02 -5.80
CA PHE A 51 -6.22 10.52 -6.28
C PHE A 51 -5.64 11.41 -7.39
N PRO A 52 -5.30 12.70 -7.12
CA PRO A 52 -4.94 13.66 -8.16
C PRO A 52 -3.52 13.49 -8.71
N PHE A 53 -2.76 12.53 -8.21
CA PHE A 53 -1.34 12.38 -8.54
C PHE A 53 -1.11 11.41 -9.70
N LYS A 54 -0.12 11.72 -10.53
CA LYS A 54 0.36 10.86 -11.62
C LYS A 54 1.47 9.93 -11.12
N ASN A 55 1.19 9.17 -10.05
CA ASN A 55 2.12 8.19 -9.53
C ASN A 55 1.97 6.86 -10.27
N ASN A 56 3.07 6.30 -10.73
CA ASN A 56 3.12 5.00 -11.36
C ASN A 56 3.02 3.87 -10.33
N LEU A 57 2.49 2.73 -10.75
CA LEU A 57 2.56 1.49 -9.99
C LEU A 57 3.97 0.92 -10.02
N VAL A 58 4.41 0.36 -8.91
CA VAL A 58 5.77 -0.16 -8.76
C VAL A 58 5.76 -1.53 -8.10
N TYR A 59 6.48 -2.44 -8.73
CA TYR A 59 6.94 -3.71 -8.16
C TYR A 59 8.37 -3.52 -7.67
N ILE A 60 8.67 -4.02 -6.45
CA ILE A 60 10.01 -3.95 -5.89
C ILE A 60 10.26 -5.16 -4.98
N GLU A 61 11.48 -5.69 -5.00
CA GLU A 61 11.92 -6.78 -4.13
C GLU A 61 12.89 -6.25 -3.07
N HIS A 62 12.63 -6.61 -1.81
CA HIS A 62 13.50 -6.29 -0.69
C HIS A 62 13.85 -7.52 0.15
N LYS A 63 15.06 -7.56 0.69
CA LYS A 63 15.37 -8.47 1.80
C LYS A 63 14.55 -8.13 3.02
N GLY A 64 14.23 -9.14 3.83
CA GLY A 64 13.49 -8.93 5.07
C GLY A 64 14.19 -7.97 6.03
N SER A 65 15.52 -8.00 6.10
CA SER A 65 16.30 -7.05 6.90
C SER A 65 16.08 -5.58 6.47
N THR A 66 15.98 -5.31 5.17
CA THR A 66 15.63 -3.98 4.64
C THR A 66 14.20 -3.59 5.02
N LEU A 67 13.24 -4.52 4.86
CA LEU A 67 11.84 -4.28 5.25
C LEU A 67 11.71 -4.02 6.74
N ARG A 68 12.42 -4.76 7.58
CA ARG A 68 12.46 -4.51 9.04
C ARG A 68 12.81 -3.05 9.33
N GLY A 69 13.89 -2.54 8.74
CA GLY A 69 14.30 -1.14 8.92
C GLY A 69 13.23 -0.14 8.45
N ILE A 70 12.54 -0.42 7.33
CA ILE A 70 11.43 0.40 6.84
C ILE A 70 10.27 0.41 7.84
N PHE A 71 9.87 -0.74 8.37
CA PHE A 71 8.77 -0.84 9.34
C PHE A 71 9.13 -0.27 10.71
N GLU A 72 10.38 -0.41 11.17
CA GLU A 72 10.88 0.23 12.38
C GLU A 72 10.85 1.76 12.25
N TRP A 73 11.28 2.29 11.11
CA TRP A 73 11.18 3.71 10.82
C TRP A 73 9.70 4.18 10.79
N MET A 74 8.80 3.43 10.17
CA MET A 74 7.36 3.74 10.21
C MET A 74 6.80 3.74 11.63
N ALA A 75 7.20 2.78 12.47
CA ALA A 75 6.77 2.70 13.86
C ALA A 75 7.18 3.93 14.67
N SER A 76 8.39 4.44 14.43
CA SER A 76 8.95 5.60 15.14
C SER A 76 8.43 6.95 14.62
N THR A 77 7.86 7.00 13.43
CA THR A 77 7.39 8.23 12.79
C THR A 77 5.88 8.21 12.59
N ARG A 78 5.42 7.63 11.52
CA ARG A 78 4.01 7.50 11.18
C ARG A 78 3.76 6.23 10.38
N VAL A 79 2.92 5.36 10.91
CA VAL A 79 2.48 4.18 10.14
C VAL A 79 1.66 4.63 8.93
N GLN A 80 2.06 4.17 7.77
CA GLN A 80 1.43 4.45 6.49
C GLN A 80 0.42 3.33 6.12
N PRO A 81 -0.41 3.48 5.07
CA PRO A 81 -1.25 2.40 4.56
C PRO A 81 -0.40 1.20 4.14
N ILE A 82 -0.62 0.06 4.77
CA ILE A 82 0.09 -1.20 4.51
C ILE A 82 -0.88 -2.34 4.23
N GLY A 83 -0.44 -3.33 3.48
CA GLY A 83 -1.19 -4.53 3.13
C GLY A 83 -0.31 -5.78 3.20
N GLY A 84 -0.93 -6.96 3.40
CA GLY A 84 -0.22 -8.24 3.51
C GLY A 84 0.56 -8.45 4.81
N VAL A 85 0.44 -7.51 5.76
CA VAL A 85 1.20 -7.53 7.03
C VAL A 85 0.28 -7.33 8.24
N GLU A 86 0.73 -7.84 9.38
CA GLU A 86 0.20 -7.52 10.71
C GLU A 86 1.32 -6.88 11.53
N MET A 87 1.08 -5.66 12.01
CA MET A 87 2.08 -4.83 12.67
C MET A 87 1.61 -4.41 14.06
N VAL A 88 2.44 -4.60 15.07
CA VAL A 88 2.22 -4.09 16.42
C VAL A 88 3.30 -3.06 16.75
N VAL A 89 2.86 -1.87 17.13
CA VAL A 89 3.72 -0.78 17.59
C VAL A 89 3.46 -0.52 19.06
N GLN A 90 4.51 -0.50 19.89
CA GLN A 90 4.46 -0.16 21.30
C GLN A 90 5.40 1.02 21.56
N ASP A 91 4.88 2.12 22.09
CA ASP A 91 5.66 3.33 22.42
C ASP A 91 6.56 3.83 21.27
N GLY A 92 6.05 3.80 20.03
CA GLY A 92 6.79 4.21 18.84
C GLY A 92 7.87 3.21 18.37
N LYS A 93 7.87 1.98 18.88
CA LYS A 93 8.77 0.91 18.46
C LYS A 93 8.00 -0.24 17.83
N LEU A 94 8.61 -0.88 16.85
CA LEU A 94 8.08 -2.09 16.24
C LEU A 94 8.19 -3.25 17.24
N GLU A 95 7.05 -3.71 17.79
CA GLU A 95 6.99 -4.84 18.72
C GLU A 95 6.94 -6.19 17.98
N SER A 96 6.10 -6.25 16.94
CA SER A 96 6.02 -7.43 16.08
C SER A 96 5.62 -7.06 14.65
N LEU A 97 6.06 -7.89 13.70
CA LEU A 97 5.73 -7.80 12.29
C LEU A 97 5.58 -9.19 11.71
N LEU A 98 4.36 -9.49 11.23
CA LEU A 98 4.07 -10.72 10.49
C LEU A 98 3.82 -10.36 9.03
N ILE A 99 4.30 -11.18 8.11
CA ILE A 99 4.03 -11.09 6.67
C ILE A 99 3.37 -12.39 6.23
N GLY A 100 2.13 -12.27 5.76
CA GLY A 100 1.33 -13.46 5.41
C GLY A 100 1.04 -14.38 6.59
N GLY A 101 1.00 -13.84 7.81
CA GLY A 101 0.77 -14.57 9.06
C GLY A 101 2.03 -15.16 9.72
N GLU A 102 3.19 -15.05 9.08
CA GLU A 102 4.47 -15.56 9.61
C GLU A 102 5.41 -14.42 10.03
N PRO A 103 6.23 -14.61 11.08
CA PRO A 103 7.24 -13.62 11.45
C PRO A 103 8.14 -13.25 10.27
N LEU A 104 8.50 -11.96 10.18
CA LEU A 104 9.44 -11.47 9.18
C LEU A 104 10.78 -12.20 9.29
N ASP A 105 11.23 -12.80 8.19
CA ASP A 105 12.52 -13.46 8.03
C ASP A 105 13.50 -12.50 7.35
N ASP A 106 14.58 -12.13 8.01
CA ASP A 106 15.56 -11.14 7.54
C ASP A 106 16.30 -11.56 6.27
N ASP A 107 16.48 -12.87 6.05
CA ASP A 107 17.22 -13.42 4.92
C ASP A 107 16.35 -13.66 3.69
N LYS A 108 15.04 -13.72 3.87
CA LYS A 108 14.08 -13.94 2.79
C LYS A 108 13.91 -12.66 1.96
N VAL A 109 13.69 -12.82 0.65
CA VAL A 109 13.27 -11.74 -0.26
C VAL A 109 11.76 -11.71 -0.32
N TYR A 110 11.19 -10.53 -0.14
CA TYR A 110 9.76 -10.25 -0.20
C TYR A 110 9.44 -9.33 -1.36
N VAL A 111 8.29 -9.57 -1.98
CA VAL A 111 7.78 -8.76 -3.08
C VAL A 111 6.86 -7.68 -2.54
N VAL A 112 7.15 -6.44 -2.87
CA VAL A 112 6.44 -5.24 -2.41
C VAL A 112 5.74 -4.56 -3.57
N ALA A 113 4.46 -4.22 -3.41
CA ALA A 113 3.74 -3.30 -4.28
C ALA A 113 3.71 -1.90 -3.67
N THR A 114 4.01 -0.89 -4.48
CA THR A 114 4.03 0.51 -4.03
C THR A 114 3.75 1.47 -5.19
N ASN A 115 3.97 2.75 -4.96
CA ASN A 115 3.89 3.79 -5.99
C ASN A 115 5.20 4.56 -6.13
N SER A 116 5.39 5.19 -7.29
CA SER A 116 6.65 5.87 -7.63
C SER A 116 7.03 7.04 -6.72
N PHE A 117 6.06 7.65 -6.03
CA PHE A 117 6.33 8.74 -5.08
C PHE A 117 7.21 8.29 -3.90
N LEU A 118 7.06 7.04 -3.43
CA LEU A 118 7.79 6.52 -2.27
C LEU A 118 9.20 6.00 -2.60
N LEU A 119 9.63 6.04 -3.86
CA LEU A 119 10.92 5.49 -4.26
C LEU A 119 12.11 6.32 -3.76
N ASN A 120 12.03 7.65 -3.85
CA ASN A 120 13.16 8.55 -3.71
C ASN A 120 12.87 9.75 -2.80
N GLY A 121 12.35 9.53 -1.60
CA GLY A 121 12.18 10.52 -0.54
C GLY A 121 10.75 11.01 -0.32
N GLY A 122 9.76 10.53 -1.07
CA GLY A 122 8.36 10.86 -0.83
C GLY A 122 7.92 10.40 0.56
N ASP A 123 7.31 11.29 1.34
CA ASP A 123 6.94 11.09 2.76
C ASP A 123 8.09 10.51 3.62
N GLY A 124 9.37 10.74 3.22
CA GLY A 124 10.56 10.23 3.90
C GLY A 124 10.95 8.79 3.52
N PHE A 125 10.27 8.15 2.57
CA PHE A 125 10.63 6.83 2.07
C PHE A 125 11.69 6.88 0.98
N PHE A 126 12.55 5.88 0.97
CA PHE A 126 13.56 5.64 -0.06
C PHE A 126 13.50 4.18 -0.52
N LEU A 127 12.31 3.74 -0.98
CA LEU A 127 12.09 2.33 -1.30
C LEU A 127 12.94 1.82 -2.47
N ALA A 128 13.47 2.70 -3.34
CA ALA A 128 14.41 2.27 -4.37
C ALA A 128 15.79 1.90 -3.80
N LYS A 129 16.12 2.38 -2.58
CA LYS A 129 17.40 2.08 -1.93
C LYS A 129 17.43 0.62 -1.49
N ASP A 130 18.54 -0.05 -1.74
CA ASP A 130 18.80 -1.44 -1.36
C ASP A 130 17.78 -2.45 -1.92
N ALA A 131 17.09 -2.09 -3.02
CA ALA A 131 16.21 -2.99 -3.74
C ALA A 131 17.01 -4.13 -4.40
N VAL A 132 16.49 -5.35 -4.30
CA VAL A 132 17.05 -6.53 -4.98
C VAL A 132 16.66 -6.50 -6.46
N ASP A 133 15.40 -6.16 -6.74
CA ASP A 133 14.84 -5.97 -8.09
C ASP A 133 13.74 -4.91 -8.03
N MET A 134 13.49 -4.22 -9.13
CA MET A 134 12.46 -3.19 -9.20
C MET A 134 11.97 -3.00 -10.63
N LYS A 135 10.65 -2.79 -10.77
CA LYS A 135 10.02 -2.41 -12.03
C LYS A 135 8.96 -1.33 -11.80
N ILE A 136 9.08 -0.24 -12.54
CA ILE A 136 8.06 0.81 -12.61
C ILE A 136 7.20 0.53 -13.84
N TYR A 137 5.89 0.49 -13.66
CA TYR A 137 4.92 0.29 -14.75
C TYR A 137 4.46 1.64 -15.29
N ASP A 138 4.06 1.69 -16.56
CA ASP A 138 3.46 2.90 -17.15
C ASP A 138 2.06 3.20 -16.59
N GLU A 139 1.44 2.19 -15.98
CA GLU A 139 0.13 2.28 -15.35
C GLU A 139 0.15 3.17 -14.11
N LEU A 140 -0.83 4.07 -14.03
CA LEU A 140 -0.97 4.99 -12.90
C LEU A 140 -1.81 4.36 -11.77
N VAL A 141 -1.51 4.76 -10.55
CA VAL A 141 -2.35 4.44 -9.39
C VAL A 141 -3.80 4.85 -9.62
N LEU A 142 -4.04 6.05 -10.18
CA LEU A 142 -5.38 6.54 -10.50
C LEU A 142 -6.15 5.57 -11.43
N ASP A 143 -5.49 5.04 -12.46
CA ASP A 143 -6.12 4.12 -13.41
C ASP A 143 -6.56 2.82 -12.73
N ALA A 144 -5.71 2.27 -11.84
CA ALA A 144 -6.06 1.11 -11.03
C ALA A 144 -7.25 1.37 -10.10
N MET A 145 -7.31 2.56 -9.48
CA MET A 145 -8.44 2.96 -8.62
C MET A 145 -9.74 3.06 -9.42
N LEU A 146 -9.71 3.70 -10.59
CA LEU A 146 -10.86 3.81 -11.50
C LEU A 146 -11.33 2.43 -11.97
N GLU A 147 -10.42 1.55 -12.35
CA GLU A 147 -10.74 0.19 -12.77
C GLU A 147 -11.42 -0.59 -11.63
N SER A 148 -10.89 -0.50 -10.41
CA SER A 148 -11.47 -1.16 -9.24
C SER A 148 -12.93 -0.73 -9.01
N ILE A 149 -13.22 0.58 -9.04
CA ILE A 149 -14.58 1.10 -8.86
C ILE A 149 -15.51 0.65 -9.99
N ARG A 150 -15.04 0.69 -11.24
CA ARG A 150 -15.83 0.24 -12.40
C ARG A 150 -16.21 -1.24 -12.32
N LYS A 151 -15.34 -2.09 -11.75
CA LYS A 151 -15.66 -3.51 -11.49
C LYS A 151 -16.86 -3.67 -10.54
N PHE A 152 -16.93 -2.89 -9.46
CA PHE A 152 -18.09 -2.89 -8.55
C PHE A 152 -19.36 -2.43 -9.25
N THR A 153 -19.30 -1.32 -10.00
CA THR A 153 -20.43 -0.78 -10.75
C THR A 153 -20.96 -1.80 -11.78
N ALA A 154 -20.07 -2.44 -12.52
CA ALA A 154 -20.46 -3.45 -13.53
C ALA A 154 -21.14 -4.69 -12.90
N GLN A 155 -20.85 -5.00 -11.64
CA GLN A 155 -21.48 -6.08 -10.89
C GLN A 155 -22.81 -5.67 -10.24
N GLY A 156 -23.25 -4.41 -10.39
CA GLY A 156 -24.45 -3.88 -9.72
C GLY A 156 -24.35 -3.90 -8.19
N ARG A 157 -23.13 -3.90 -7.64
CA ARG A 157 -22.87 -3.98 -6.20
C ARG A 157 -22.48 -2.60 -5.67
N PRO A 158 -22.94 -2.24 -4.47
CA PRO A 158 -22.41 -1.06 -3.79
C PRO A 158 -20.92 -1.25 -3.53
N PHE A 159 -20.18 -0.14 -3.60
CA PHE A 159 -18.78 -0.13 -3.23
C PHE A 159 -18.65 -0.23 -1.70
N GLU A 160 -17.99 -1.25 -1.23
CA GLU A 160 -17.75 -1.50 0.19
C GLU A 160 -16.27 -1.76 0.43
N TYR A 161 -15.72 -1.16 1.47
CA TYR A 161 -14.38 -1.45 1.98
C TYR A 161 -14.39 -1.58 3.50
N LYS A 162 -13.52 -2.43 4.03
CA LYS A 162 -13.54 -2.81 5.45
C LYS A 162 -12.27 -2.35 6.17
N LEU A 163 -12.47 -1.98 7.42
CA LEU A 163 -11.37 -1.87 8.36
C LEU A 163 -11.04 -3.27 8.89
N ASP A 164 -9.76 -3.57 9.00
CA ASP A 164 -9.23 -4.75 9.67
C ASP A 164 -8.19 -4.36 10.73
N SER A 165 -7.69 -5.34 11.48
CA SER A 165 -6.76 -5.15 12.59
C SER A 165 -5.28 -5.29 12.20
N ARG A 166 -4.93 -5.06 10.92
CA ARG A 166 -3.55 -5.20 10.43
C ARG A 166 -2.52 -4.30 11.14
N VAL A 167 -2.96 -3.24 11.79
CA VAL A 167 -2.10 -2.34 12.57
C VAL A 167 -2.69 -2.17 13.96
N ASN A 168 -1.90 -2.46 14.99
CA ASN A 168 -2.23 -2.26 16.39
C ASN A 168 -1.19 -1.35 17.04
N ILE A 169 -1.58 -0.14 17.44
CA ILE A 169 -0.72 0.85 18.08
C ILE A 169 -1.10 0.93 19.55
N LYS A 170 -0.17 0.53 20.42
CA LYS A 170 -0.28 0.62 21.86
C LYS A 170 0.54 1.82 22.37
N LYS A 171 0.04 2.48 23.39
CA LYS A 171 0.71 3.56 24.13
C LYS A 171 1.25 3.02 25.44
#